data_96bfe3cf0e2c8f5c6f5f8066dc24042a
#
_entry.id   96bfe3cf0e2c8f5c6f5f8066dc24042a
#
_cell.length_a   1.000
_cell.length_b   1.000
_cell.length_c   1.000
_cell.angle_alpha   90.00
_cell.angle_beta   90.00
_cell.angle_gamma   90.00
#
_symmetry.space_group_name_H-M   'P 1'
#
loop_
_entity.id
_entity.type
_entity.pdbx_description
1 polymer ?
#
loop_
_entity_poly.entity_id
_entity_poly.type
_entity_poly.pdbx_seq_one_letter_code
_entity_poly.pdbx_strand_id
1 'polypeptide(L)'
;MNMPYLKIGTAVLLLLTLLLPFSSHAQADISLSVSARSAILIDGQSGRVLFGKDEHEKRRIASITKIMTAVLAIESGKMNDMVKVSKRAIQAEGSSIYLKEGQKVSLEDLTYGLMLRSGNDAAVAIAEHVGGSLEGFIFMMNQKASELGMENTNFQNPHGLDDHKNHYSSAYDMAILTKYAMKHQQYQKIAGTTFYKAKTIEGYWKNKNKLLTGLYQYSTGGKTGYTKLAKRTLVSTAAKGDAALIAVTINAPDDWKDHI
;
A
#
# COMPACT_ATOMS: atom_id res chain seq x y z
N MET A 1 65.71 39.34 -4.22
CA MET A 1 64.84 40.21 -3.41
C MET A 1 63.65 39.40 -2.97
N ASN A 2 63.69 38.87 -1.75
CA ASN A 2 62.62 38.02 -1.19
C ASN A 2 61.52 38.89 -0.65
N MET A 3 60.29 38.77 -1.20
CA MET A 3 59.15 39.57 -0.76
C MET A 3 58.41 38.86 0.42
N PRO A 4 58.66 39.25 1.67
CA PRO A 4 57.97 38.63 2.84
C PRO A 4 56.47 38.96 2.91
N TYR A 5 56.05 40.05 2.28
CA TYR A 5 54.63 40.52 2.33
C TYR A 5 53.66 39.61 1.55
N LEU A 6 54.13 38.86 0.53
CA LEU A 6 53.27 37.93 -0.24
C LEU A 6 52.85 36.73 0.58
N LYS A 7 53.73 36.22 1.49
CA LYS A 7 53.42 35.09 2.39
C LYS A 7 52.45 35.49 3.52
N ILE A 8 52.49 36.70 4.00
CA ILE A 8 51.59 37.22 5.03
C ILE A 8 50.19 37.43 4.45
N GLY A 9 50.07 37.96 3.25
CA GLY A 9 48.78 38.13 2.56
C GLY A 9 48.04 36.82 2.31
N THR A 10 48.77 35.76 1.92
CA THR A 10 48.16 34.43 1.69
C THR A 10 47.71 33.74 2.99
N ALA A 11 48.48 33.95 4.08
CA ALA A 11 48.09 33.41 5.39
C ALA A 11 46.84 34.09 5.98
N VAL A 12 46.72 35.40 5.83
CA VAL A 12 45.55 36.17 6.28
C VAL A 12 44.30 35.80 5.47
N LEU A 13 44.43 35.61 4.15
CA LEU A 13 43.30 35.17 3.30
C LEU A 13 42.81 33.74 3.65
N LEU A 14 43.74 32.85 3.97
CA LEU A 14 43.38 31.48 4.42
C LEU A 14 42.70 31.49 5.81
N LEU A 15 43.10 32.38 6.71
CA LEU A 15 42.50 32.53 8.05
C LEU A 15 41.08 33.13 7.95
N LEU A 16 40.83 34.06 7.02
CA LEU A 16 39.51 34.65 6.82
C LEU A 16 38.49 33.64 6.25
N THR A 17 38.92 32.67 5.43
CA THR A 17 38.03 31.64 4.91
C THR A 17 37.60 30.61 5.98
N LEU A 18 38.39 30.44 7.05
CA LEU A 18 38.05 29.62 8.21
C LEU A 18 37.03 30.25 9.16
N LEU A 19 36.79 31.54 9.06
CA LEU A 19 35.85 32.29 9.89
C LEU A 19 34.45 32.45 9.25
N LEU A 20 34.23 31.90 8.03
CA LEU A 20 32.90 31.88 7.47
C LEU A 20 32.01 30.98 8.33
N PRO A 21 30.91 31.48 8.90
CA PRO A 21 30.00 30.63 9.64
C PRO A 21 29.47 29.60 8.67
N PHE A 22 29.76 28.31 8.93
CA PHE A 22 28.97 27.26 8.32
C PHE A 22 27.52 27.49 8.73
N SER A 23 26.71 28.01 7.81
CA SER A 23 25.26 28.09 7.99
C SER A 23 24.79 26.65 8.12
N SER A 24 24.75 26.13 9.34
CA SER A 24 23.96 24.95 9.62
C SER A 24 22.53 25.31 9.33
N HIS A 25 22.00 24.84 8.21
CA HIS A 25 20.57 24.87 7.97
C HIS A 25 19.97 24.08 9.12
N ALA A 26 19.38 24.79 10.09
CA ALA A 26 18.56 24.17 11.11
C ALA A 26 17.39 23.51 10.34
N GLN A 27 17.53 22.21 10.09
CA GLN A 27 16.45 21.39 9.62
C GLN A 27 15.45 21.39 10.77
N ALA A 28 14.33 22.08 10.60
CA ALA A 28 13.26 22.01 11.58
C ALA A 28 12.88 20.54 11.71
N ASP A 29 13.21 19.93 12.85
CA ASP A 29 12.72 18.60 13.21
C ASP A 29 11.20 18.72 13.38
N ILE A 30 10.48 18.49 12.29
CA ILE A 30 9.04 18.28 12.37
C ILE A 30 8.88 16.93 13.05
N SER A 31 8.64 16.94 14.37
CA SER A 31 8.33 15.72 15.11
C SER A 31 6.96 15.21 14.66
N LEU A 32 6.97 14.40 13.62
CA LEU A 32 5.77 13.72 13.16
C LEU A 32 5.44 12.62 14.16
N SER A 33 4.27 12.69 14.77
CA SER A 33 3.78 11.68 15.72
C SER A 33 2.53 11.02 15.16
N VAL A 34 2.54 9.68 15.11
CA VAL A 34 1.40 8.88 14.66
C VAL A 34 0.96 7.89 15.72
N SER A 35 -0.34 7.58 15.76
CA SER A 35 -0.93 6.63 16.72
C SER A 35 -0.56 5.18 16.41
N ALA A 36 -0.17 4.91 15.16
CA ALA A 36 0.19 3.58 14.67
C ALA A 36 1.39 2.98 15.42
N ARG A 37 1.40 1.66 15.58
CA ARG A 37 2.56 0.94 16.08
C ARG A 37 3.68 0.81 15.05
N SER A 38 3.32 0.62 13.76
CA SER A 38 4.27 0.72 12.66
C SER A 38 3.71 1.65 11.60
N ALA A 39 4.56 2.51 11.08
CA ALA A 39 4.18 3.47 10.03
C ALA A 39 5.35 3.77 9.10
N ILE A 40 5.02 4.16 7.87
CA ILE A 40 5.96 4.67 6.90
C ILE A 40 5.29 5.69 5.99
N LEU A 41 6.05 6.70 5.61
CA LEU A 41 5.75 7.62 4.51
C LEU A 41 6.90 7.58 3.52
N ILE A 42 6.59 7.32 2.26
CA ILE A 42 7.59 7.34 1.19
C ILE A 42 7.18 8.31 0.08
N ASP A 43 8.17 8.83 -0.61
CA ASP A 43 7.98 9.45 -1.91
C ASP A 43 7.56 8.37 -2.93
N GLY A 44 6.42 8.56 -3.56
CA GLY A 44 5.81 7.56 -4.45
C GLY A 44 6.56 7.34 -5.75
N GLN A 45 7.38 8.31 -6.19
CA GLN A 45 8.17 8.21 -7.42
C GLN A 45 9.52 7.55 -7.14
N SER A 46 10.34 8.12 -6.27
CA SER A 46 11.68 7.61 -5.96
C SER A 46 11.65 6.40 -5.01
N GLY A 47 10.70 6.34 -4.08
CA GLY A 47 10.67 5.37 -2.99
C GLY A 47 11.48 5.80 -1.77
N ARG A 48 12.00 7.03 -1.76
CA ARG A 48 12.74 7.57 -0.61
C ARG A 48 11.84 7.61 0.62
N VAL A 49 12.32 7.07 1.73
CA VAL A 49 11.64 7.14 3.03
C VAL A 49 11.71 8.58 3.54
N LEU A 50 10.54 9.15 3.85
CA LEU A 50 10.36 10.48 4.40
C LEU A 50 10.08 10.44 5.91
N PHE A 51 9.46 9.36 6.38
CA PHE A 51 9.19 9.08 7.79
C PHE A 51 9.09 7.57 7.98
N GLY A 52 9.61 7.05 9.10
CA GLY A 52 9.52 5.65 9.50
C GLY A 52 9.35 5.52 11.02
N LYS A 53 8.54 4.54 11.43
CA LYS A 53 8.34 4.12 12.82
C LYS A 53 8.14 2.62 12.83
N ASP A 54 9.10 1.86 13.37
CA ASP A 54 9.07 0.39 13.37
C ASP A 54 8.64 -0.18 12.02
N GLU A 55 9.08 0.45 10.92
CA GLU A 55 8.57 0.22 9.57
C GLU A 55 8.93 -1.14 9.00
N HIS A 56 9.96 -1.80 9.53
CA HIS A 56 10.39 -3.15 9.14
C HIS A 56 9.83 -4.26 10.03
N GLU A 57 9.12 -3.91 11.11
CA GLU A 57 8.53 -4.87 12.02
C GLU A 57 7.45 -5.72 11.37
N LYS A 58 7.56 -7.04 11.52
CA LYS A 58 6.57 -8.02 11.03
C LYS A 58 5.28 -7.91 11.83
N ARG A 59 4.20 -7.58 11.16
CA ARG A 59 2.88 -7.42 11.76
C ARG A 59 1.80 -8.08 10.93
N ARG A 60 0.69 -8.44 11.56
CA ARG A 60 -0.54 -8.79 10.85
C ARG A 60 -1.07 -7.57 10.12
N ILE A 61 -1.49 -7.76 8.88
CA ILE A 61 -1.80 -6.64 7.98
C ILE A 61 -3.26 -6.54 7.58
N ALA A 62 -4.10 -7.48 8.00
CA ALA A 62 -5.50 -7.50 7.61
C ALA A 62 -5.69 -7.30 6.09
N SER A 63 -6.77 -6.64 5.69
CA SER A 63 -7.18 -6.52 4.28
C SER A 63 -6.30 -5.62 3.41
N ILE A 64 -5.22 -5.02 3.91
CA ILE A 64 -4.24 -4.39 3.00
C ILE A 64 -3.49 -5.46 2.17
N THR A 65 -3.52 -6.73 2.58
CA THR A 65 -3.16 -7.93 1.78
C THR A 65 -3.75 -7.88 0.36
N LYS A 66 -4.98 -7.37 0.22
CA LYS A 66 -5.72 -7.34 -1.05
C LYS A 66 -5.08 -6.46 -2.13
N ILE A 67 -4.10 -5.64 -1.77
CA ILE A 67 -3.27 -4.91 -2.75
C ILE A 67 -2.50 -5.92 -3.61
N MET A 68 -1.87 -6.93 -2.98
CA MET A 68 -1.18 -8.00 -3.71
C MET A 68 -2.15 -8.81 -4.58
N THR A 69 -3.33 -9.14 -4.04
CA THR A 69 -4.37 -9.87 -4.78
C THR A 69 -4.83 -9.08 -6.01
N ALA A 70 -5.02 -7.77 -5.89
CA ALA A 70 -5.40 -6.91 -7.02
C ALA A 70 -4.27 -6.79 -8.06
N VAL A 71 -3.02 -6.67 -7.62
CA VAL A 71 -1.85 -6.64 -8.53
C VAL A 71 -1.80 -7.91 -9.38
N LEU A 72 -1.86 -9.07 -8.77
CA LEU A 72 -1.82 -10.35 -9.50
C LEU A 72 -3.03 -10.55 -10.42
N ALA A 73 -4.22 -10.09 -10.02
CA ALA A 73 -5.40 -10.10 -10.88
C ALA A 73 -5.18 -9.26 -12.15
N ILE A 74 -4.62 -8.06 -12.00
CA ILE A 74 -4.34 -7.14 -13.11
C ILE A 74 -3.24 -7.70 -14.01
N GLU A 75 -2.16 -8.20 -13.45
CA GLU A 75 -1.01 -8.75 -14.18
C GLU A 75 -1.34 -10.04 -14.93
N SER A 76 -2.38 -10.77 -14.51
CA SER A 76 -2.83 -11.96 -15.23
C SER A 76 -3.28 -11.67 -16.67
N GLY A 77 -3.61 -10.41 -16.98
CA GLY A 77 -4.18 -10.02 -18.28
C GLY A 77 -5.63 -10.48 -18.51
N LYS A 78 -6.25 -11.13 -17.51
CA LYS A 78 -7.55 -11.82 -17.61
C LYS A 78 -8.74 -11.00 -17.12
N MET A 79 -8.63 -9.67 -17.02
CA MET A 79 -9.66 -8.84 -16.39
C MET A 79 -11.06 -8.97 -17.02
N ASN A 80 -11.13 -9.36 -18.29
CA ASN A 80 -12.40 -9.60 -19.01
C ASN A 80 -12.94 -11.04 -18.83
N ASP A 81 -12.17 -11.95 -18.23
CA ASP A 81 -12.60 -13.32 -18.03
C ASP A 81 -13.82 -13.41 -17.11
N MET A 82 -14.72 -14.32 -17.42
CA MET A 82 -15.87 -14.65 -16.58
C MET A 82 -15.50 -15.75 -15.58
N VAL A 83 -15.32 -15.35 -14.34
CA VAL A 83 -14.96 -16.23 -13.23
C VAL A 83 -16.21 -16.94 -12.71
N LYS A 84 -16.21 -18.27 -12.65
CA LYS A 84 -17.26 -19.05 -12.01
C LYS A 84 -16.96 -19.12 -10.50
N VAL A 85 -17.85 -18.56 -9.70
CA VAL A 85 -17.72 -18.50 -8.23
C VAL A 85 -17.86 -19.90 -7.63
N SER A 86 -16.88 -20.30 -6.84
CA SER A 86 -16.87 -21.59 -6.15
C SER A 86 -17.65 -21.54 -4.82
N LYS A 87 -17.98 -22.72 -4.29
CA LYS A 87 -18.52 -22.87 -2.94
C LYS A 87 -17.55 -22.34 -1.87
N ARG A 88 -16.22 -22.54 -2.05
CA ARG A 88 -15.19 -22.02 -1.14
C ARG A 88 -15.21 -20.48 -1.08
N ALA A 89 -15.36 -19.82 -2.23
CA ALA A 89 -15.40 -18.38 -2.28
C ALA A 89 -16.57 -17.78 -1.46
N ILE A 90 -17.77 -18.34 -1.58
CA ILE A 90 -18.94 -17.85 -0.83
C ILE A 90 -18.89 -18.15 0.67
N GLN A 91 -18.05 -19.09 1.10
CA GLN A 91 -17.83 -19.45 2.49
C GLN A 91 -16.76 -18.57 3.19
N ALA A 92 -16.08 -17.69 2.44
CA ALA A 92 -15.09 -16.79 3.01
C ALA A 92 -15.73 -15.83 4.03
N GLU A 93 -15.28 -15.91 5.28
CA GLU A 93 -15.81 -15.09 6.38
C GLU A 93 -15.48 -13.61 6.22
N GLY A 94 -16.21 -12.76 6.94
CA GLY A 94 -15.95 -11.34 7.08
C GLY A 94 -16.58 -10.47 5.99
N SER A 95 -15.84 -9.49 5.45
CA SER A 95 -16.37 -8.59 4.41
C SER A 95 -16.64 -9.36 3.12
N SER A 96 -17.82 -9.13 2.53
CA SER A 96 -18.29 -9.83 1.32
C SER A 96 -18.93 -8.86 0.34
N ILE A 97 -18.95 -9.19 -0.93
CA ILE A 97 -19.80 -8.60 -1.96
C ILE A 97 -21.02 -9.47 -2.26
N TYR A 98 -21.20 -10.54 -1.47
CA TYR A 98 -22.35 -11.45 -1.48
C TYR A 98 -22.50 -12.23 -2.78
N LEU A 99 -21.40 -12.80 -3.25
CA LEU A 99 -21.38 -13.72 -4.40
C LEU A 99 -22.22 -14.98 -4.14
N LYS A 100 -22.77 -15.55 -5.21
CA LYS A 100 -23.52 -16.81 -5.15
C LYS A 100 -22.73 -17.93 -5.83
N GLU A 101 -22.83 -19.15 -5.30
CA GLU A 101 -22.20 -20.32 -5.91
C GLU A 101 -22.63 -20.50 -7.36
N GLY A 102 -21.69 -20.80 -8.24
CA GLY A 102 -21.93 -20.97 -9.66
C GLY A 102 -22.17 -19.67 -10.47
N GLN A 103 -22.28 -18.53 -9.79
CA GLN A 103 -22.43 -17.22 -10.44
C GLN A 103 -21.19 -16.93 -11.31
N LYS A 104 -21.42 -16.35 -12.48
CA LYS A 104 -20.34 -15.87 -13.38
C LYS A 104 -20.17 -14.38 -13.20
N VAL A 105 -18.96 -13.94 -12.86
CA VAL A 105 -18.61 -12.54 -12.58
C VAL A 105 -17.31 -12.22 -13.29
N SER A 106 -17.20 -11.05 -13.93
CA SER A 106 -15.93 -10.66 -14.54
C SER A 106 -14.83 -10.47 -13.49
N LEU A 107 -13.59 -10.81 -13.85
CA LEU A 107 -12.44 -10.58 -12.97
C LEU A 107 -12.30 -9.08 -12.64
N GLU A 108 -12.70 -8.19 -13.57
CA GLU A 108 -12.76 -6.75 -13.33
C GLU A 108 -13.73 -6.41 -12.18
N ASP A 109 -14.98 -6.89 -12.23
CA ASP A 109 -15.98 -6.65 -11.17
C ASP A 109 -15.51 -7.21 -9.83
N LEU A 110 -14.94 -8.43 -9.84
CA LEU A 110 -14.34 -9.02 -8.62
C LEU A 110 -13.25 -8.14 -8.04
N THR A 111 -12.37 -7.56 -8.88
CA THR A 111 -11.27 -6.70 -8.42
C THR A 111 -11.79 -5.37 -7.87
N TYR A 112 -12.83 -4.80 -8.46
CA TYR A 112 -13.50 -3.63 -7.87
C TYR A 112 -14.16 -3.97 -6.52
N GLY A 113 -14.88 -5.09 -6.42
CA GLY A 113 -15.48 -5.56 -5.17
C GLY A 113 -14.44 -5.84 -4.08
N LEU A 114 -13.31 -6.44 -4.47
CA LEU A 114 -12.14 -6.66 -3.62
C LEU A 114 -11.63 -5.35 -3.01
N MET A 115 -11.40 -4.34 -3.83
CA MET A 115 -10.75 -3.10 -3.40
C MET A 115 -11.72 -2.15 -2.70
N LEU A 116 -12.91 -1.92 -3.25
CA LEU A 116 -13.86 -0.95 -2.72
C LEU A 116 -14.62 -1.46 -1.49
N ARG A 117 -15.02 -2.74 -1.52
CA ARG A 117 -15.83 -3.35 -0.45
C ARG A 117 -15.04 -4.27 0.46
N SER A 118 -13.80 -4.59 0.06
CA SER A 118 -12.95 -5.53 0.80
C SER A 118 -13.50 -6.97 0.80
N GLY A 119 -14.20 -7.39 -0.29
CA GLY A 119 -14.82 -8.71 -0.40
C GLY A 119 -13.82 -9.85 -0.25
N ASN A 120 -14.00 -10.72 0.75
CA ASN A 120 -13.17 -11.91 0.94
C ASN A 120 -13.60 -13.02 -0.03
N ASP A 121 -14.89 -13.09 -0.33
CA ASP A 121 -15.46 -13.92 -1.39
C ASP A 121 -14.83 -13.59 -2.77
N ALA A 122 -14.72 -12.32 -3.08
CA ALA A 122 -14.04 -11.86 -4.29
C ALA A 122 -12.54 -12.24 -4.27
N ALA A 123 -11.86 -12.10 -3.12
CA ALA A 123 -10.45 -12.46 -2.99
C ALA A 123 -10.20 -13.95 -3.29
N VAL A 124 -11.04 -14.82 -2.75
CA VAL A 124 -10.93 -16.28 -2.99
C VAL A 124 -11.26 -16.61 -4.45
N ALA A 125 -12.33 -16.04 -5.02
CA ALA A 125 -12.70 -16.27 -6.42
C ALA A 125 -11.58 -15.82 -7.39
N ILE A 126 -10.96 -14.65 -7.14
CA ILE A 126 -9.78 -14.18 -7.88
C ILE A 126 -8.63 -15.19 -7.77
N ALA A 127 -8.32 -15.61 -6.53
CA ALA A 127 -7.20 -16.50 -6.28
C ALA A 127 -7.35 -17.83 -7.02
N GLU A 128 -8.52 -18.46 -6.96
CA GLU A 128 -8.80 -19.71 -7.65
C GLU A 128 -8.71 -19.57 -9.18
N HIS A 129 -9.20 -18.45 -9.73
CA HIS A 129 -9.19 -18.24 -11.18
C HIS A 129 -7.78 -17.92 -11.73
N VAL A 130 -7.06 -17.01 -11.05
CA VAL A 130 -5.74 -16.55 -11.51
C VAL A 130 -4.64 -17.57 -11.19
N GLY A 131 -4.67 -18.15 -10.00
CA GLY A 131 -3.68 -19.11 -9.53
C GLY A 131 -3.97 -20.57 -9.91
N GLY A 132 -5.16 -20.86 -10.51
CA GLY A 132 -5.61 -22.20 -10.76
C GLY A 132 -6.04 -22.97 -9.50
N SER A 133 -5.55 -22.55 -8.35
CA SER A 133 -5.97 -22.99 -7.00
C SER A 133 -5.63 -21.88 -5.99
N LEU A 134 -6.17 -21.98 -4.77
CA LEU A 134 -5.82 -21.06 -3.68
C LEU A 134 -4.33 -21.16 -3.33
N GLU A 135 -3.79 -22.38 -3.27
CA GLU A 135 -2.40 -22.67 -2.97
C GLU A 135 -1.46 -22.13 -4.06
N GLY A 136 -1.83 -22.30 -5.34
CA GLY A 136 -1.11 -21.75 -6.48
C GLY A 136 -1.06 -20.23 -6.45
N PHE A 137 -2.16 -19.59 -6.06
CA PHE A 137 -2.20 -18.14 -5.91
C PHE A 137 -1.34 -17.64 -4.75
N ILE A 138 -1.36 -18.32 -3.59
CA ILE A 138 -0.50 -17.99 -2.44
C ILE A 138 0.98 -18.13 -2.83
N PHE A 139 1.34 -19.13 -3.61
CA PHE A 139 2.68 -19.26 -4.17
C PHE A 139 3.04 -18.04 -5.03
N MET A 140 2.15 -17.62 -5.95
CA MET A 140 2.34 -16.42 -6.77
C MET A 140 2.49 -15.14 -5.93
N MET A 141 1.70 -15.00 -4.84
CA MET A 141 1.81 -13.85 -3.92
C MET A 141 3.20 -13.76 -3.30
N ASN A 142 3.73 -14.89 -2.81
CA ASN A 142 5.04 -14.92 -2.17
C ASN A 142 6.19 -14.80 -3.20
N GLN A 143 6.02 -15.35 -4.39
CA GLN A 143 6.97 -15.13 -5.50
C GLN A 143 7.04 -13.63 -5.84
N LYS A 144 5.89 -12.96 -6.02
CA LYS A 144 5.84 -11.52 -6.28
C LYS A 144 6.45 -10.70 -5.13
N ALA A 145 6.20 -11.10 -3.88
CA ALA A 145 6.82 -10.45 -2.71
C ALA A 145 8.35 -10.55 -2.78
N SER A 146 8.90 -11.72 -3.10
CA SER A 146 10.34 -11.93 -3.29
C SER A 146 10.90 -11.09 -4.45
N GLU A 147 10.22 -11.05 -5.59
CA GLU A 147 10.61 -10.23 -6.76
C GLU A 147 10.67 -8.73 -6.43
N LEU A 148 9.82 -8.26 -5.51
CA LEU A 148 9.77 -6.87 -5.07
C LEU A 148 10.72 -6.57 -3.90
N GLY A 149 11.42 -7.55 -3.35
CA GLY A 149 12.30 -7.40 -2.20
C GLY A 149 11.55 -7.18 -0.87
N MET A 150 10.35 -7.74 -0.73
CA MET A 150 9.53 -7.66 0.49
C MET A 150 10.02 -8.69 1.52
N GLU A 151 11.16 -8.41 2.17
CA GLU A 151 11.89 -9.37 3.03
C GLU A 151 11.16 -9.72 4.34
N ASN A 152 10.25 -8.85 4.78
CA ASN A 152 9.47 -9.04 6.01
C ASN A 152 8.03 -9.47 5.72
N THR A 153 7.79 -10.14 4.58
CA THR A 153 6.45 -10.51 4.13
C THR A 153 6.32 -12.01 3.91
N ASN A 154 5.20 -12.55 4.35
CA ASN A 154 4.77 -13.91 4.03
C ASN A 154 3.24 -13.95 3.94
N PHE A 155 2.73 -14.26 2.75
CA PHE A 155 1.30 -14.39 2.50
C PHE A 155 0.85 -15.83 2.69
N GLN A 156 -0.29 -16.05 3.36
CA GLN A 156 -0.91 -17.36 3.56
C GLN A 156 -2.36 -17.42 3.07
N ASN A 157 -2.92 -16.27 2.71
CA ASN A 157 -4.26 -16.16 2.14
C ASN A 157 -4.39 -14.88 1.30
N PRO A 158 -5.38 -14.77 0.38
CA PRO A 158 -5.53 -13.62 -0.52
C PRO A 158 -6.31 -12.45 0.09
N HIS A 159 -6.81 -12.56 1.32
CA HIS A 159 -7.76 -11.61 1.91
C HIS A 159 -7.26 -10.91 3.18
N GLY A 160 -6.32 -11.50 3.92
CA GLY A 160 -5.73 -10.94 5.14
C GLY A 160 -6.50 -11.24 6.42
N LEU A 161 -7.27 -12.33 6.49
CA LEU A 161 -7.84 -12.82 7.75
C LEU A 161 -6.75 -13.41 8.65
N ASP A 162 -7.07 -13.50 9.94
CA ASP A 162 -6.15 -13.96 11.01
C ASP A 162 -6.07 -15.50 11.13
N ASP A 163 -6.51 -16.24 10.13
CA ASP A 163 -6.59 -17.71 10.09
C ASP A 163 -5.22 -18.41 10.08
N HIS A 164 -4.17 -17.68 9.73
CA HIS A 164 -2.79 -18.18 9.72
C HIS A 164 -1.85 -17.32 10.56
N LYS A 165 -1.10 -17.96 11.48
CA LYS A 165 -0.11 -17.24 12.33
C LYS A 165 1.00 -16.59 11.51
N ASN A 166 1.39 -17.22 10.41
CA ASN A 166 2.50 -16.80 9.55
C ASN A 166 2.06 -15.86 8.41
N HIS A 167 0.86 -15.28 8.47
CA HIS A 167 0.42 -14.25 7.54
C HIS A 167 0.80 -12.88 8.09
N TYR A 168 1.82 -12.26 7.52
CA TYR A 168 2.37 -10.97 7.97
C TYR A 168 3.04 -10.20 6.85
N SER A 169 3.25 -8.91 7.09
CA SER A 169 4.12 -8.03 6.32
C SER A 169 4.66 -6.91 7.23
N SER A 170 5.45 -6.00 6.68
CA SER A 170 5.87 -4.77 7.34
C SER A 170 5.25 -3.54 6.67
N ALA A 171 5.30 -2.38 7.34
CA ALA A 171 4.84 -1.13 6.74
C ALA A 171 5.69 -0.76 5.52
N TYR A 172 7.01 -1.00 5.59
CA TYR A 172 7.94 -0.80 4.49
C TYR A 172 7.58 -1.66 3.27
N ASP A 173 7.40 -2.98 3.47
CA ASP A 173 7.09 -3.89 2.36
C ASP A 173 5.75 -3.54 1.71
N MET A 174 4.74 -3.17 2.51
CA MET A 174 3.46 -2.73 1.97
C MET A 174 3.55 -1.41 1.20
N ALA A 175 4.47 -0.51 1.57
CA ALA A 175 4.73 0.70 0.79
C ALA A 175 5.42 0.38 -0.54
N ILE A 176 6.39 -0.54 -0.56
CA ILE A 176 7.04 -1.04 -1.78
C ILE A 176 6.02 -1.69 -2.72
N LEU A 177 5.17 -2.58 -2.19
CA LEU A 177 4.09 -3.19 -2.95
C LEU A 177 3.14 -2.14 -3.54
N THR A 178 2.77 -1.13 -2.74
CA THR A 178 1.87 -0.07 -3.20
C THR A 178 2.52 0.80 -4.27
N LYS A 179 3.80 1.15 -4.12
CA LYS A 179 4.57 1.86 -5.15
C LYS A 179 4.60 1.08 -6.46
N TYR A 180 4.81 -0.24 -6.39
CA TYR A 180 4.74 -1.11 -7.56
C TYR A 180 3.34 -1.13 -8.18
N ALA A 181 2.30 -1.34 -7.37
CA ALA A 181 0.90 -1.34 -7.81
C ALA A 181 0.52 -0.04 -8.54
N MET A 182 0.98 1.10 -8.04
CA MET A 182 0.73 2.42 -8.63
C MET A 182 1.41 2.64 -9.99
N LYS A 183 2.25 1.75 -10.49
CA LYS A 183 2.74 1.77 -11.87
C LYS A 183 1.68 1.27 -12.87
N HIS A 184 0.70 0.48 -12.43
CA HIS A 184 -0.36 -0.05 -13.27
C HIS A 184 -1.54 0.94 -13.32
N GLN A 185 -1.81 1.51 -14.48
CA GLN A 185 -2.94 2.45 -14.67
C GLN A 185 -4.28 1.84 -14.23
N GLN A 186 -4.47 0.54 -14.47
CA GLN A 186 -5.69 -0.16 -14.06
C GLN A 186 -5.83 -0.24 -12.54
N TYR A 187 -4.72 -0.45 -11.81
CA TYR A 187 -4.72 -0.39 -10.35
C TYR A 187 -5.06 1.02 -9.84
N GLN A 188 -4.42 2.06 -10.40
CA GLN A 188 -4.73 3.45 -10.06
C GLN A 188 -6.21 3.74 -10.22
N LYS A 189 -6.79 3.35 -11.37
CA LYS A 189 -8.21 3.52 -11.66
C LYS A 189 -9.10 2.83 -10.62
N ILE A 190 -8.83 1.56 -10.31
CA ILE A 190 -9.63 0.79 -9.35
C ILE A 190 -9.49 1.36 -7.93
N ALA A 191 -8.26 1.60 -7.47
CA ALA A 191 -7.99 2.12 -6.12
C ALA A 191 -8.53 3.53 -5.90
N GLY A 192 -8.54 4.37 -6.95
CA GLY A 192 -9.04 5.75 -6.94
C GLY A 192 -10.55 5.87 -7.21
N THR A 193 -11.26 4.78 -7.43
CA THR A 193 -12.71 4.83 -7.70
C THR A 193 -13.49 5.00 -6.40
N THR A 194 -14.35 6.02 -6.33
CA THR A 194 -15.21 6.31 -5.18
C THR A 194 -16.51 5.49 -5.20
N PHE A 195 -17.09 5.32 -6.40
CA PHE A 195 -18.29 4.52 -6.63
C PHE A 195 -18.13 3.67 -7.89
N TYR A 196 -18.59 2.45 -7.84
CA TYR A 196 -18.57 1.53 -8.96
C TYR A 196 -19.89 0.79 -9.09
N LYS A 197 -20.48 0.80 -10.29
CA LYS A 197 -21.61 -0.05 -10.67
C LYS A 197 -21.05 -1.28 -11.36
N ALA A 198 -21.26 -2.45 -10.77
CA ALA A 198 -20.81 -3.70 -11.36
C ALA A 198 -21.49 -3.94 -12.72
N LYS A 199 -20.77 -4.54 -13.66
CA LYS A 199 -21.20 -4.72 -15.05
C LYS A 199 -21.84 -6.09 -15.28
N THR A 200 -21.37 -7.10 -14.57
CA THR A 200 -21.72 -8.51 -14.77
C THR A 200 -22.60 -9.10 -13.66
N ILE A 201 -22.75 -8.36 -12.57
CA ILE A 201 -23.64 -8.71 -11.44
C ILE A 201 -24.38 -7.47 -10.95
N GLU A 202 -25.46 -7.67 -10.22
CA GLU A 202 -26.08 -6.57 -9.49
C GLU A 202 -25.15 -6.12 -8.34
N GLY A 203 -24.75 -4.87 -8.36
CA GLY A 203 -23.91 -4.28 -7.32
C GLY A 203 -23.62 -2.83 -7.58
N TYR A 204 -23.73 -2.03 -6.53
CA TYR A 204 -23.34 -0.62 -6.52
C TYR A 204 -22.48 -0.36 -5.28
N TRP A 205 -21.20 -0.14 -5.48
CA TRP A 205 -20.24 -0.16 -4.39
C TRP A 205 -19.59 1.20 -4.16
N LYS A 206 -19.78 1.73 -2.96
CA LYS A 206 -19.05 2.89 -2.45
C LYS A 206 -17.73 2.41 -1.85
N ASN A 207 -16.63 3.11 -2.14
CA ASN A 207 -15.34 2.85 -1.54
C ASN A 207 -15.37 3.12 -0.03
N LYS A 208 -14.78 2.21 0.77
CA LYS A 208 -14.67 2.34 2.22
C LYS A 208 -13.57 3.33 2.66
N ASN A 209 -12.67 3.73 1.75
CA ASN A 209 -11.59 4.69 2.03
C ASN A 209 -12.16 6.10 2.22
N LYS A 210 -12.22 6.55 3.46
CA LYS A 210 -12.76 7.88 3.81
C LYS A 210 -11.86 9.02 3.33
N LEU A 211 -10.53 8.83 3.24
CA LEU A 211 -9.62 9.83 2.68
C LEU A 211 -10.03 10.16 1.26
N LEU A 212 -10.24 9.12 0.43
CA LEU A 212 -10.66 9.27 -0.95
C LEU A 212 -12.07 9.84 -1.09
N THR A 213 -13.00 9.48 -0.18
CA THR A 213 -14.41 9.85 -0.29
C THR A 213 -14.77 11.15 0.44
N GLY A 214 -13.78 11.93 0.89
CA GLY A 214 -14.05 13.27 1.42
C GLY A 214 -13.13 13.82 2.50
N LEU A 215 -12.32 13.00 3.20
CA LEU A 215 -11.47 13.52 4.28
C LEU A 215 -10.21 14.22 3.78
N TYR A 216 -9.66 13.82 2.61
CA TYR A 216 -8.40 14.37 2.12
C TYR A 216 -8.44 14.61 0.62
N GLN A 217 -8.45 15.86 0.21
CA GLN A 217 -8.65 16.27 -1.19
C GLN A 217 -7.56 15.78 -2.16
N TYR A 218 -6.36 15.47 -1.67
CA TYR A 218 -5.25 14.98 -2.49
C TYR A 218 -5.16 13.46 -2.55
N SER A 219 -6.08 12.73 -1.89
CA SER A 219 -6.08 11.27 -1.90
C SER A 219 -6.35 10.74 -3.30
N THR A 220 -5.49 9.83 -3.76
CA THR A 220 -5.62 9.15 -5.05
C THR A 220 -6.07 7.70 -4.90
N GLY A 221 -6.19 7.18 -3.69
CA GLY A 221 -6.65 5.83 -3.43
C GLY A 221 -6.06 5.17 -2.19
N GLY A 222 -6.03 3.85 -2.20
CA GLY A 222 -5.46 3.05 -1.13
C GLY A 222 -6.34 1.88 -0.71
N LYS A 223 -6.06 1.32 0.49
CA LYS A 223 -6.78 0.16 1.01
C LYS A 223 -6.88 0.20 2.53
N THR A 224 -8.07 -0.02 3.05
CA THR A 224 -8.36 -0.15 4.49
C THR A 224 -8.29 -1.61 4.93
N GLY A 225 -7.91 -1.85 6.18
CA GLY A 225 -7.98 -3.18 6.77
C GLY A 225 -8.29 -3.13 8.27
N TYR A 226 -8.93 -4.17 8.75
CA TYR A 226 -9.17 -4.41 10.16
C TYR A 226 -9.41 -5.90 10.42
N THR A 227 -8.73 -6.41 11.43
CA THR A 227 -9.06 -7.68 12.09
C THR A 227 -8.87 -7.52 13.60
N LYS A 228 -9.30 -8.51 14.37
CA LYS A 228 -9.13 -8.48 15.84
C LYS A 228 -7.66 -8.44 16.25
N LEU A 229 -6.78 -9.12 15.52
CA LEU A 229 -5.35 -9.21 15.85
C LEU A 229 -4.51 -8.12 15.19
N ALA A 230 -4.76 -7.81 13.91
CA ALA A 230 -4.04 -6.74 13.21
C ALA A 230 -4.42 -5.33 13.70
N LYS A 231 -5.63 -5.15 14.25
CA LYS A 231 -6.25 -3.86 14.52
C LYS A 231 -6.46 -3.08 13.21
N ARG A 232 -6.56 -1.75 13.25
CA ARG A 232 -6.71 -0.94 12.04
C ARG A 232 -5.41 -0.87 11.27
N THR A 233 -5.50 -1.07 9.96
CA THR A 233 -4.42 -0.92 9.01
C THR A 233 -4.90 -0.07 7.83
N LEU A 234 -4.05 0.80 7.32
CA LEU A 234 -4.38 1.67 6.21
C LEU A 234 -3.17 1.86 5.31
N VAL A 235 -3.43 1.76 4.01
CA VAL A 235 -2.54 2.25 2.96
C VAL A 235 -3.26 3.37 2.26
N SER A 236 -2.62 4.52 2.10
CA SER A 236 -3.14 5.61 1.28
C SER A 236 -2.10 6.12 0.29
N THR A 237 -2.59 6.61 -0.82
CA THR A 237 -1.82 7.32 -1.83
C THR A 237 -2.38 8.72 -1.99
N ALA A 238 -1.50 9.68 -2.22
CA ALA A 238 -1.86 11.07 -2.44
C ALA A 238 -0.97 11.71 -3.51
N ALA A 239 -1.52 12.70 -4.24
CA ALA A 239 -0.76 13.47 -5.21
C ALA A 239 -1.16 14.96 -5.16
N LYS A 240 -0.14 15.85 -5.25
CA LYS A 240 -0.32 17.31 -5.36
C LYS A 240 0.81 17.88 -6.22
N GLY A 241 0.47 18.40 -7.40
CA GLY A 241 1.47 18.77 -8.39
C GLY A 241 2.35 17.57 -8.75
N ASP A 242 3.66 17.76 -8.68
CA ASP A 242 4.65 16.71 -8.96
C ASP A 242 4.91 15.77 -7.76
N ALA A 243 4.40 16.11 -6.58
CA ALA A 243 4.58 15.28 -5.39
C ALA A 243 3.59 14.12 -5.38
N ALA A 244 4.10 12.92 -5.21
CA ALA A 244 3.32 11.71 -4.99
C ALA A 244 3.78 11.06 -3.69
N LEU A 245 2.85 10.70 -2.80
CA LEU A 245 3.14 10.14 -1.50
C LEU A 245 2.41 8.81 -1.29
N ILE A 246 3.05 7.91 -0.57
CA ILE A 246 2.46 6.65 -0.10
C ILE A 246 2.67 6.56 1.40
N ALA A 247 1.59 6.43 2.13
CA ALA A 247 1.60 6.22 3.58
C ALA A 247 1.01 4.86 3.94
N VAL A 248 1.64 4.20 4.90
CA VAL A 248 1.15 2.93 5.47
C VAL A 248 1.18 3.02 6.98
N THR A 249 0.06 2.66 7.61
CA THR A 249 -0.01 2.48 9.07
C THR A 249 -0.55 1.09 9.41
N ILE A 250 0.04 0.47 10.44
CA ILE A 250 -0.35 -0.85 10.94
C ILE A 250 -0.56 -0.76 12.46
N ASN A 251 -1.68 -1.31 12.93
CA ASN A 251 -2.11 -1.22 14.33
C ASN A 251 -2.21 0.24 14.79
N ALA A 252 -3.05 1.00 14.08
CA ALA A 252 -3.26 2.44 14.25
C ALA A 252 -4.64 2.70 14.87
N PRO A 253 -4.74 3.06 16.15
CA PRO A 253 -6.02 3.43 16.75
C PRO A 253 -6.76 4.54 16.00
N ASP A 254 -6.02 5.52 15.46
CA ASP A 254 -6.56 6.68 14.74
C ASP A 254 -6.01 6.77 13.31
N ASP A 255 -6.21 5.67 12.56
CA ASP A 255 -5.67 5.47 11.21
C ASP A 255 -5.94 6.63 10.24
N TRP A 256 -7.12 7.23 10.30
CA TRP A 256 -7.48 8.35 9.41
C TRP A 256 -6.67 9.61 9.71
N LYS A 257 -6.50 9.95 10.99
CA LYS A 257 -5.75 11.12 11.43
C LYS A 257 -4.26 10.99 11.17
N ASP A 258 -3.73 9.75 11.32
CA ASP A 258 -2.34 9.46 11.03
C ASP A 258 -1.96 9.70 9.55
N HIS A 259 -2.95 9.78 8.64
CA HIS A 259 -2.76 9.93 7.19
C HIS A 259 -3.15 11.31 6.64
N ILE A 260 -3.55 12.26 7.48
CA ILE A 260 -3.91 13.63 7.09
C ILE A 260 -2.78 14.61 7.46
#